data_f64f6be03fa9602eac767c79bb5c0828
#
_entry.id   f64f6be03fa9602eac767c79bb5c0828
#
_cell.length_a   1.000
_cell.length_b   1.000
_cell.length_c   1.000
_cell.angle_alpha   90.00
_cell.angle_beta   90.00
_cell.angle_gamma   90.00
#
_symmetry.space_group_name_H-M   'P 1'
#
loop_
_entity.id
_entity.type
_entity.pdbx_description
1 polymer ?
#
loop_
_entity_poly.entity_id
_entity_poly.type
_entity_poly.pdbx_seq_one_letter_code
_entity_poly.pdbx_strand_id
1 'polypeptide(L)'
;ALLLKELEKPAEVHTGYPVFDRYVKQSYLDNGLRGGFPMHLPNGQVYYDYGRKHGDMERDYNAFQMPARYYSSGPGNFRDVNQNRRSDLYFHPYVGDYNIQLFFSLIQMDGQNPLNVKPNVFVLNEDADLSFLNEVPHEKEIRSILKGFEPSTLYTYLRDTVYQNKGDVDVLFHKILCVCHQEAQANFAEGYWVDHWDYNLDLLEAYSSVYPDKEENLFFGTKYPYFYSPIY
;
A
#
# COMPACT_ATOMS: atom_id res chain seq x y z
N ALA A 1 14.01 20.22 -0.38
CA ALA A 1 15.41 19.73 -0.36
C ALA A 1 15.70 18.77 0.81
N LEU A 2 15.22 19.04 2.03
CA LEU A 2 15.44 18.14 3.19
C LEU A 2 14.64 16.83 3.04
N LEU A 3 13.35 16.92 2.75
CA LEU A 3 12.49 15.75 2.55
C LEU A 3 13.03 14.81 1.47
N LEU A 4 13.51 15.37 0.34
CA LEU A 4 14.07 14.57 -0.74
C LEU A 4 15.30 13.76 -0.28
N LYS A 5 16.19 14.37 0.51
CA LYS A 5 17.35 13.68 1.06
C LYS A 5 16.96 12.54 2.01
N GLU A 6 15.94 12.74 2.82
CA GLU A 6 15.43 11.68 3.71
C GLU A 6 14.81 10.53 2.91
N LEU A 7 14.04 10.84 1.86
CA LEU A 7 13.44 9.82 0.99
C LEU A 7 14.49 9.03 0.21
N GLU A 8 15.58 9.66 -0.23
CA GLU A 8 16.65 9.01 -0.99
C GLU A 8 17.63 8.19 -0.12
N LYS A 9 17.59 8.36 1.19
CA LYS A 9 18.56 7.75 2.11
C LYS A 9 18.70 6.23 2.00
N PRO A 10 17.62 5.43 1.82
CA PRO A 10 17.75 3.99 1.65
C PRO A 10 18.54 3.58 0.39
N ALA A 11 18.59 4.45 -0.61
CA ALA A 11 19.29 4.22 -1.89
C ALA A 11 20.64 4.96 -1.98
N GLU A 12 21.25 5.30 -0.85
CA GLU A 12 22.53 5.96 -0.84
C GLU A 12 23.65 4.98 -1.18
N VAL A 13 24.34 5.23 -2.30
CA VAL A 13 25.49 4.44 -2.75
C VAL A 13 26.65 5.36 -3.09
N HIS A 14 27.87 4.86 -2.88
CA HIS A 14 29.13 5.53 -3.21
C HIS A 14 30.00 4.59 -4.03
N THR A 15 29.88 4.70 -5.34
CA THR A 15 30.71 3.94 -6.28
C THR A 15 31.83 4.85 -6.86
N GLY A 16 32.72 4.29 -7.61
CA GLY A 16 33.69 5.07 -8.38
C GLY A 16 33.09 5.82 -9.59
N TYR A 17 31.77 5.74 -9.79
CA TYR A 17 31.08 6.33 -10.94
C TYR A 17 29.91 7.23 -10.50
N PRO A 18 30.14 8.53 -10.33
CA PRO A 18 29.14 9.45 -9.79
C PRO A 18 27.81 9.57 -10.56
N VAL A 19 27.83 9.22 -11.86
CA VAL A 19 26.60 9.20 -12.67
C VAL A 19 25.70 8.06 -12.24
N PHE A 20 26.27 6.88 -11.97
CA PHE A 20 25.53 5.74 -11.45
C PHE A 20 24.97 6.01 -10.07
N ASP A 21 25.72 6.65 -9.17
CA ASP A 21 25.25 7.01 -7.83
C ASP A 21 24.00 7.90 -7.87
N ARG A 22 23.96 8.86 -8.81
CA ARG A 22 22.77 9.69 -9.04
C ARG A 22 21.62 8.92 -9.68
N TYR A 23 21.92 8.02 -10.60
CA TYR A 23 20.92 7.18 -11.25
C TYR A 23 20.19 6.27 -10.27
N VAL A 24 20.90 5.64 -9.35
CA VAL A 24 20.30 4.79 -8.31
C VAL A 24 19.27 5.55 -7.49
N LYS A 25 19.62 6.76 -7.02
CA LYS A 25 18.70 7.62 -6.26
C LYS A 25 17.46 8.00 -7.08
N GLN A 26 17.67 8.41 -8.32
CA GLN A 26 16.58 8.78 -9.22
C GLN A 26 15.65 7.60 -9.52
N SER A 27 16.21 6.43 -9.76
CA SER A 27 15.43 5.20 -10.03
C SER A 27 14.63 4.78 -8.81
N TYR A 28 15.21 4.84 -7.62
CA TYR A 28 14.52 4.55 -6.37
C TYR A 28 13.33 5.48 -6.12
N LEU A 29 13.53 6.80 -6.28
CA LEU A 29 12.44 7.78 -6.16
C LEU A 29 11.34 7.57 -7.20
N ASP A 30 11.70 7.28 -8.44
CA ASP A 30 10.73 7.03 -9.50
C ASP A 30 9.86 5.80 -9.17
N ASN A 31 10.46 4.71 -8.70
CA ASN A 31 9.74 3.53 -8.25
C ASN A 31 8.81 3.83 -7.06
N GLY A 32 9.30 4.57 -6.05
CA GLY A 32 8.48 4.98 -4.91
C GLY A 32 7.29 5.85 -5.30
N LEU A 33 7.47 6.77 -6.25
CA LEU A 33 6.38 7.60 -6.75
C LEU A 33 5.35 6.81 -7.57
N ARG A 34 5.72 5.70 -8.17
CA ARG A 34 4.83 4.83 -8.96
C ARG A 34 4.16 3.76 -8.13
N GLY A 35 4.92 3.06 -7.27
CA GLY A 35 4.44 1.98 -6.42
C GLY A 35 3.88 2.44 -5.07
N GLY A 36 4.20 3.66 -4.66
CA GLY A 36 3.99 4.19 -3.32
C GLY A 36 5.18 3.93 -2.41
N PHE A 37 5.22 4.64 -1.28
CA PHE A 37 6.22 4.45 -0.23
C PHE A 37 5.64 3.57 0.87
N PRO A 38 6.26 2.43 1.19
CA PRO A 38 5.77 1.58 2.26
C PRO A 38 5.97 2.26 3.62
N MET A 39 4.92 2.26 4.41
CA MET A 39 4.92 2.72 5.80
C MET A 39 4.64 1.54 6.72
N HIS A 40 5.39 1.47 7.82
CA HIS A 40 5.12 0.52 8.88
C HIS A 40 4.19 1.17 9.90
N LEU A 41 2.96 0.67 9.99
CA LEU A 41 1.97 1.16 10.94
C LEU A 41 2.23 0.60 12.35
N PRO A 42 1.76 1.28 13.42
CA PRO A 42 2.00 0.87 14.80
C PRO A 42 1.49 -0.54 15.15
N ASN A 43 0.50 -1.05 14.42
CA ASN A 43 -0.05 -2.40 14.58
C ASN A 43 0.73 -3.47 13.79
N GLY A 44 1.86 -3.13 13.18
CA GLY A 44 2.67 -4.02 12.37
C GLY A 44 2.23 -4.17 10.92
N GLN A 45 1.12 -3.57 10.53
CA GLN A 45 0.68 -3.57 9.14
C GLN A 45 1.54 -2.66 8.27
N VAL A 46 1.62 -2.99 6.98
CA VAL A 46 2.26 -2.15 5.96
C VAL A 46 1.16 -1.40 5.21
N TYR A 47 1.36 -0.10 4.99
CA TYR A 47 0.51 0.72 4.15
C TYR A 47 1.37 1.47 3.13
N TYR A 48 0.92 1.50 1.88
CA TYR A 48 1.62 2.22 0.82
C TYR A 48 1.02 3.60 0.65
N ASP A 49 1.78 4.62 1.03
CA ASP A 49 1.42 6.02 0.90
C ASP A 49 1.92 6.61 -0.42
N TYR A 50 1.22 7.60 -0.94
CA TYR A 50 1.54 8.31 -2.17
C TYR A 50 1.66 7.43 -3.43
N GLY A 51 1.11 6.22 -3.41
CA GLY A 51 0.96 5.42 -4.62
C GLY A 51 0.10 6.19 -5.62
N ARG A 52 0.67 6.51 -6.78
CA ARG A 52 -0.09 7.16 -7.84
C ARG A 52 -0.26 6.22 -9.02
N LYS A 53 -1.34 6.38 -9.72
CA LYS A 53 -1.56 5.67 -10.96
C LYS A 53 -0.49 6.05 -11.98
N HIS A 54 0.13 5.04 -12.50
CA HIS A 54 1.10 5.10 -13.58
C HIS A 54 0.71 4.07 -14.63
N GLY A 55 0.98 4.34 -15.87
CA GLY A 55 0.76 3.39 -16.94
C GLY A 55 0.62 4.07 -18.29
N ASP A 56 0.04 3.35 -19.23
CA ASP A 56 -0.17 3.78 -20.60
C ASP A 56 -1.08 5.01 -20.69
N MET A 57 -0.55 6.10 -21.20
CA MET A 57 -1.30 7.37 -21.35
C MET A 57 -2.41 7.31 -22.41
N GLU A 58 -2.41 6.29 -23.25
CA GLU A 58 -3.43 6.10 -24.28
C GLU A 58 -4.75 5.52 -23.75
N ARG A 59 -4.78 5.12 -22.47
CA ARG A 59 -5.94 4.48 -21.87
C ARG A 59 -6.58 5.32 -20.78
N ASP A 60 -7.89 5.45 -20.84
CA ASP A 60 -8.70 6.28 -19.91
C ASP A 60 -8.63 5.86 -18.44
N TYR A 61 -8.24 4.61 -18.16
CA TYR A 61 -8.08 4.16 -16.79
C TYR A 61 -6.83 4.74 -16.08
N ASN A 62 -6.02 5.49 -16.79
CA ASN A 62 -4.84 6.15 -16.23
C ASN A 62 -5.24 7.47 -15.55
N ALA A 63 -5.46 7.43 -14.26
CA ALA A 63 -5.66 8.62 -13.43
C ALA A 63 -4.34 9.00 -12.76
N PHE A 64 -3.75 10.12 -13.17
CA PHE A 64 -2.48 10.62 -12.64
C PHE A 64 -2.65 11.56 -11.45
N GLN A 65 -3.88 11.84 -11.08
CA GLN A 65 -4.19 12.73 -9.98
C GLN A 65 -4.44 11.95 -8.69
N MET A 66 -3.85 12.45 -7.63
CA MET A 66 -4.03 11.99 -6.27
C MET A 66 -4.27 13.20 -5.38
N PRO A 67 -5.18 13.17 -4.43
CA PRO A 67 -5.36 14.26 -3.50
C PRO A 67 -4.07 14.58 -2.73
N ALA A 68 -3.71 15.85 -2.65
CA ALA A 68 -2.56 16.31 -1.86
C ALA A 68 -2.91 16.32 -0.36
N ARG A 69 -3.04 15.13 0.22
CA ARG A 69 -3.40 14.89 1.61
C ARG A 69 -2.40 13.92 2.24
N TYR A 70 -2.27 13.96 3.55
CA TYR A 70 -1.53 12.94 4.30
C TYR A 70 -2.21 11.59 4.13
N TYR A 71 -1.41 10.53 4.07
CA TYR A 71 -1.87 9.15 3.91
C TYR A 71 -2.71 8.92 2.64
N SER A 72 -2.45 9.69 1.60
CA SER A 72 -3.13 9.58 0.33
C SER A 72 -2.52 8.46 -0.50
N SER A 73 -3.35 7.64 -1.11
CA SER A 73 -2.95 6.63 -2.07
C SER A 73 -3.89 6.67 -3.27
N GLY A 74 -3.38 6.39 -4.45
CA GLY A 74 -4.14 6.37 -5.67
C GLY A 74 -4.34 4.96 -6.23
N PRO A 75 -5.29 4.75 -7.13
CA PRO A 75 -5.41 3.50 -7.86
C PRO A 75 -4.24 3.37 -8.83
N GLY A 76 -3.81 2.14 -9.08
CA GLY A 76 -2.75 1.83 -10.04
C GLY A 76 -3.10 0.65 -10.93
N ASN A 77 -2.48 0.58 -12.10
CA ASN A 77 -2.53 -0.62 -12.91
C ASN A 77 -1.86 -1.77 -12.14
N PHE A 78 -2.47 -2.96 -12.13
CA PHE A 78 -1.94 -4.13 -11.40
C PHE A 78 -0.47 -4.39 -11.75
N ARG A 79 -0.16 -4.46 -13.05
CA ARG A 79 1.20 -4.68 -13.54
C ARG A 79 2.17 -3.62 -13.03
N ASP A 80 1.81 -2.34 -13.21
CA ASP A 80 2.73 -1.24 -12.94
C ASP A 80 2.99 -1.08 -11.44
N VAL A 81 1.95 -1.26 -10.61
CA VAL A 81 2.11 -1.22 -9.14
C VAL A 81 2.98 -2.38 -8.66
N ASN A 82 2.70 -3.60 -9.13
CA ASN A 82 3.47 -4.79 -8.77
C ASN A 82 4.94 -4.65 -9.19
N GLN A 83 5.18 -4.29 -10.46
CA GLN A 83 6.52 -4.10 -11.00
C GLN A 83 7.35 -3.07 -10.21
N ASN A 84 6.72 -1.99 -9.75
CA ASN A 84 7.42 -0.96 -9.01
C ASN A 84 7.63 -1.33 -7.52
N ARG A 85 6.89 -2.28 -6.97
CA ARG A 85 7.01 -2.75 -5.59
C ARG A 85 7.89 -3.99 -5.42
N ARG A 86 8.21 -4.69 -6.50
CA ARG A 86 8.95 -5.98 -6.45
C ARG A 86 10.31 -5.89 -5.75
N SER A 87 10.94 -4.72 -5.79
CA SER A 87 12.25 -4.50 -5.17
C SER A 87 12.19 -3.84 -3.78
N ASP A 88 11.00 -3.48 -3.29
CA ASP A 88 10.85 -2.72 -2.03
C ASP A 88 11.43 -3.48 -0.84
N LEU A 89 11.33 -4.79 -0.85
CA LEU A 89 11.83 -5.65 0.21
C LEU A 89 13.34 -5.49 0.46
N TYR A 90 14.12 -5.18 -0.58
CA TYR A 90 15.56 -4.96 -0.44
C TYR A 90 15.90 -3.67 0.30
N PHE A 91 15.03 -2.65 0.20
CA PHE A 91 15.21 -1.34 0.83
C PHE A 91 14.44 -1.22 2.15
N HIS A 92 13.32 -1.94 2.25
CA HIS A 92 12.36 -1.90 3.34
C HIS A 92 12.02 -3.33 3.81
N PRO A 93 12.91 -4.03 4.51
CA PRO A 93 12.69 -5.42 4.92
C PRO A 93 11.41 -5.64 5.73
N TYR A 94 10.93 -4.62 6.43
CA TYR A 94 9.67 -4.70 7.20
C TYR A 94 8.42 -4.91 6.32
N VAL A 95 8.52 -4.72 4.99
CA VAL A 95 7.43 -5.03 4.06
C VAL A 95 7.09 -6.53 4.11
N GLY A 96 8.11 -7.38 4.39
CA GLY A 96 7.88 -8.81 4.52
C GLY A 96 7.17 -9.40 3.31
N ASP A 97 6.14 -10.18 3.55
CA ASP A 97 5.33 -10.82 2.52
C ASP A 97 4.06 -10.03 2.12
N TYR A 98 3.95 -8.77 2.57
CA TYR A 98 2.75 -7.94 2.34
C TYR A 98 2.35 -7.85 0.86
N ASN A 99 3.30 -7.58 -0.04
CA ASN A 99 3.00 -7.47 -1.46
C ASN A 99 2.61 -8.83 -2.06
N ILE A 100 3.22 -9.92 -1.60
CA ILE A 100 2.82 -11.27 -1.99
C ILE A 100 1.38 -11.52 -1.58
N GLN A 101 1.04 -11.28 -0.31
CA GLN A 101 -0.33 -11.45 0.19
C GLN A 101 -1.31 -10.59 -0.60
N LEU A 102 -1.00 -9.32 -0.85
CA LEU A 102 -1.87 -8.42 -1.61
C LEU A 102 -2.13 -8.93 -3.03
N PHE A 103 -1.07 -9.14 -3.81
CA PHE A 103 -1.23 -9.44 -5.24
C PHE A 103 -1.76 -10.84 -5.50
N PHE A 104 -1.39 -11.83 -4.69
CA PHE A 104 -1.93 -13.19 -4.80
C PHE A 104 -3.38 -13.28 -4.31
N SER A 105 -3.79 -12.51 -3.31
CA SER A 105 -5.18 -12.45 -2.86
C SER A 105 -6.13 -11.78 -3.86
N LEU A 106 -5.59 -11.08 -4.86
CA LEU A 106 -6.37 -10.46 -5.92
C LEU A 106 -6.59 -11.37 -7.12
N ILE A 107 -6.03 -12.59 -7.13
CA ILE A 107 -6.24 -13.56 -8.20
C ILE A 107 -7.60 -14.23 -8.03
N GLN A 108 -8.37 -14.34 -9.10
CA GLN A 108 -9.62 -15.08 -9.10
C GLN A 108 -9.36 -16.59 -9.22
N MET A 109 -10.36 -17.40 -8.89
CA MET A 109 -10.26 -18.86 -8.94
C MET A 109 -9.97 -19.41 -10.36
N ASP A 110 -10.34 -18.67 -11.40
CA ASP A 110 -10.03 -18.97 -12.81
C ASP A 110 -8.64 -18.50 -13.25
N GLY A 111 -7.87 -17.90 -12.35
CA GLY A 111 -6.52 -17.39 -12.59
C GLY A 111 -6.47 -15.97 -13.16
N GLN A 112 -7.60 -15.29 -13.32
CA GLN A 112 -7.61 -13.91 -13.80
C GLN A 112 -7.07 -12.95 -12.72
N ASN A 113 -6.30 -11.96 -13.17
CA ASN A 113 -5.79 -10.86 -12.37
C ASN A 113 -6.63 -9.60 -12.62
N PRO A 114 -6.74 -8.69 -11.63
CA PRO A 114 -7.43 -7.43 -11.85
C PRO A 114 -6.65 -6.51 -12.80
N LEU A 115 -7.36 -5.61 -13.46
CA LEU A 115 -6.73 -4.56 -14.25
C LEU A 115 -6.13 -3.47 -13.36
N ASN A 116 -6.87 -3.07 -12.32
CA ASN A 116 -6.48 -2.02 -11.39
C ASN A 116 -6.50 -2.49 -9.94
N VAL A 117 -5.47 -2.11 -9.20
CA VAL A 117 -5.44 -2.14 -7.74
C VAL A 117 -5.84 -0.77 -7.23
N LYS A 118 -6.78 -0.72 -6.30
CA LYS A 118 -7.22 0.52 -5.64
C LYS A 118 -6.53 0.67 -4.29
N PRO A 119 -6.57 1.88 -3.68
CA PRO A 119 -6.17 2.05 -2.30
C PRO A 119 -6.92 1.06 -1.40
N ASN A 120 -6.21 0.46 -0.44
CA ASN A 120 -6.85 -0.40 0.54
C ASN A 120 -7.81 0.41 1.41
N VAL A 121 -8.94 -0.21 1.73
CA VAL A 121 -9.91 0.33 2.68
C VAL A 121 -9.61 -0.27 4.05
N PHE A 122 -9.61 0.58 5.06
CA PHE A 122 -9.50 0.14 6.45
C PHE A 122 -10.90 -0.10 7.00
N VAL A 123 -11.06 -1.23 7.66
CA VAL A 123 -12.31 -1.68 8.27
C VAL A 123 -12.05 -2.04 9.75
N LEU A 124 -12.98 -1.70 10.61
CA LEU A 124 -12.88 -1.99 12.02
C LEU A 124 -12.90 -3.51 12.27
N ASN A 125 -12.01 -3.99 13.12
CA ASN A 125 -12.03 -5.39 13.56
C ASN A 125 -13.29 -5.70 14.37
N GLU A 126 -13.83 -6.91 14.26
CA GLU A 126 -15.08 -7.31 14.95
C GLU A 126 -14.98 -7.14 16.47
N ASP A 127 -13.84 -7.45 17.07
CA ASP A 127 -13.59 -7.40 18.52
C ASP A 127 -12.94 -6.09 18.99
N ALA A 128 -13.01 -5.03 18.18
CA ALA A 128 -12.32 -3.78 18.46
C ALA A 128 -12.88 -3.06 19.69
N ASP A 129 -12.04 -2.78 20.67
CA ASP A 129 -12.36 -1.89 21.78
C ASP A 129 -12.25 -0.43 21.33
N LEU A 130 -13.36 0.27 21.31
CA LEU A 130 -13.48 1.69 20.97
C LEU A 130 -13.72 2.59 22.18
N SER A 131 -13.46 2.12 23.39
CA SER A 131 -13.66 2.90 24.63
C SER A 131 -12.86 4.20 24.63
N PHE A 132 -11.71 4.23 23.95
CA PHE A 132 -10.88 5.43 23.81
C PHE A 132 -11.53 6.56 22.99
N LEU A 133 -12.63 6.28 22.29
CA LEU A 133 -13.39 7.30 21.56
C LEU A 133 -14.44 8.01 22.43
N ASN A 134 -14.82 7.45 23.57
CA ASN A 134 -15.96 7.95 24.37
C ASN A 134 -15.82 9.41 24.81
N GLU A 135 -14.59 9.91 24.95
CA GLU A 135 -14.33 11.31 25.34
C GLU A 135 -13.86 12.17 24.16
N VAL A 136 -13.87 11.61 22.95
CA VAL A 136 -13.42 12.32 21.75
C VAL A 136 -14.58 13.09 21.14
N PRO A 137 -14.44 14.39 20.83
CA PRO A 137 -15.45 15.12 20.09
C PRO A 137 -15.81 14.43 18.78
N HIS A 138 -17.08 14.50 18.40
CA HIS A 138 -17.57 13.88 17.16
C HIS A 138 -17.47 12.33 17.12
N GLU A 139 -17.54 11.68 18.27
CA GLU A 139 -17.45 10.21 18.39
C GLU A 139 -18.38 9.47 17.42
N LYS A 140 -19.63 9.90 17.28
CA LYS A 140 -20.62 9.21 16.41
C LYS A 140 -20.23 9.25 14.95
N GLU A 141 -19.74 10.37 14.50
CA GLU A 141 -19.26 10.57 13.12
C GLU A 141 -18.01 9.76 12.87
N ILE A 142 -17.07 9.74 13.82
CA ILE A 142 -15.87 8.89 13.74
C ILE A 142 -16.30 7.42 13.60
N ARG A 143 -17.16 6.92 14.49
CA ARG A 143 -17.65 5.53 14.42
C ARG A 143 -18.35 5.22 13.09
N SER A 144 -18.99 6.19 12.48
CA SER A 144 -19.59 6.02 11.15
C SER A 144 -18.54 5.87 10.04
N ILE A 145 -17.45 6.63 10.13
CA ILE A 145 -16.32 6.55 9.19
C ILE A 145 -15.64 5.19 9.31
N LEU A 146 -15.49 4.64 10.51
CA LEU A 146 -14.77 3.37 10.77
C LEU A 146 -15.43 2.12 10.16
N LYS A 147 -16.60 2.24 9.57
CA LYS A 147 -17.24 1.13 8.81
C LYS A 147 -16.51 0.80 7.51
N GLY A 148 -15.69 1.72 7.00
CA GLY A 148 -14.85 1.55 5.84
C GLY A 148 -14.30 2.90 5.40
N PHE A 149 -12.97 3.07 5.42
CA PHE A 149 -12.36 4.36 5.12
C PHE A 149 -10.99 4.24 4.48
N GLU A 150 -10.63 5.23 3.71
CA GLU A 150 -9.24 5.48 3.32
C GLU A 150 -8.54 6.31 4.42
N PRO A 151 -7.29 5.96 4.80
CA PRO A 151 -6.56 6.68 5.85
C PRO A 151 -6.53 8.19 5.67
N SER A 152 -6.36 8.68 4.45
CA SER A 152 -6.38 10.11 4.13
C SER A 152 -7.68 10.82 4.51
N THR A 153 -8.81 10.13 4.34
CA THR A 153 -10.14 10.68 4.66
C THR A 153 -10.32 10.82 6.16
N LEU A 154 -10.00 9.77 6.92
CA LEU A 154 -10.06 9.80 8.37
C LEU A 154 -9.10 10.84 8.95
N TYR A 155 -7.84 10.84 8.51
CA TYR A 155 -6.83 11.78 9.00
C TYR A 155 -7.26 13.24 8.77
N THR A 156 -7.75 13.53 7.56
CA THR A 156 -8.24 14.89 7.25
C THR A 156 -9.40 15.27 8.13
N TYR A 157 -10.37 14.37 8.37
CA TYR A 157 -11.50 14.62 9.25
C TYR A 157 -11.05 14.89 10.69
N LEU A 158 -10.17 14.06 11.23
CA LEU A 158 -9.63 14.24 12.58
C LEU A 158 -8.90 15.59 12.71
N ARG A 159 -8.01 15.89 11.76
CA ARG A 159 -7.23 17.12 11.78
C ARG A 159 -8.09 18.37 11.69
N ASP A 160 -9.01 18.43 10.74
CA ASP A 160 -9.71 19.65 10.38
C ASP A 160 -10.97 19.85 11.22
N THR A 161 -11.67 18.77 11.60
CA THR A 161 -12.95 18.84 12.30
C THR A 161 -12.79 18.60 13.80
N VAL A 162 -12.14 17.51 14.19
CA VAL A 162 -12.03 17.13 15.60
C VAL A 162 -11.02 18.01 16.34
N TYR A 163 -9.82 18.10 15.79
CA TYR A 163 -8.72 18.87 16.40
C TYR A 163 -8.61 20.31 15.91
N GLN A 164 -9.30 20.69 14.82
CA GLN A 164 -9.29 22.03 14.24
C GLN A 164 -7.86 22.56 14.03
N ASN A 165 -6.95 21.70 13.54
CA ASN A 165 -5.52 21.96 13.38
C ASN A 165 -4.79 22.29 14.70
N LYS A 166 -5.33 21.88 15.86
CA LYS A 166 -4.73 22.06 17.18
C LYS A 166 -4.58 20.71 17.85
N GLY A 167 -3.39 20.43 18.37
CA GLY A 167 -3.11 19.19 19.09
C GLY A 167 -2.53 18.09 18.20
N ASP A 168 -2.29 16.93 18.81
CA ASP A 168 -1.64 15.78 18.19
C ASP A 168 -2.68 14.80 17.64
N VAL A 169 -3.00 14.97 16.37
CA VAL A 169 -3.94 14.11 15.66
C VAL A 169 -3.40 12.69 15.46
N ASP A 170 -2.07 12.55 15.41
CA ASP A 170 -1.42 11.27 15.09
C ASP A 170 -1.68 10.22 16.17
N VAL A 171 -1.74 10.61 17.43
CA VAL A 171 -2.01 9.69 18.54
C VAL A 171 -3.38 9.01 18.38
N LEU A 172 -4.43 9.77 18.10
CA LEU A 172 -5.77 9.20 17.92
C LEU A 172 -5.85 8.41 16.61
N PHE A 173 -5.29 8.95 15.53
CA PHE A 173 -5.26 8.29 14.23
C PHE A 173 -4.59 6.92 14.31
N HIS A 174 -3.40 6.85 14.92
CA HIS A 174 -2.69 5.59 15.08
C HIS A 174 -3.43 4.59 15.98
N LYS A 175 -4.08 5.07 17.07
CA LYS A 175 -4.93 4.18 17.90
C LYS A 175 -6.07 3.58 17.09
N ILE A 176 -6.69 4.36 16.22
CA ILE A 176 -7.75 3.85 15.34
C ILE A 176 -7.20 2.82 14.37
N LEU A 177 -6.08 3.10 13.69
CA LEU A 177 -5.49 2.13 12.77
C LEU A 177 -5.12 0.80 13.45
N CYS A 178 -4.72 0.83 14.72
CA CYS A 178 -4.39 -0.39 15.48
C CYS A 178 -5.57 -1.34 15.69
N VAL A 179 -6.80 -0.85 15.63
CA VAL A 179 -8.02 -1.65 15.79
C VAL A 179 -8.73 -1.95 14.46
N CYS A 180 -8.07 -1.65 13.35
CA CYS A 180 -8.56 -1.90 12.00
C CYS A 180 -7.67 -2.89 11.25
N HIS A 181 -8.23 -3.52 10.23
CA HIS A 181 -7.49 -4.26 9.21
C HIS A 181 -7.70 -3.65 7.85
N GLN A 182 -6.84 -4.01 6.90
CA GLN A 182 -6.91 -3.54 5.53
C GLN A 182 -7.64 -4.54 4.65
N GLU A 183 -8.55 -4.05 3.83
CA GLU A 183 -9.18 -4.80 2.76
C GLU A 183 -8.66 -4.33 1.41
N ALA A 184 -8.12 -5.27 0.64
CA ALA A 184 -7.66 -5.00 -0.72
C ALA A 184 -8.85 -4.69 -1.63
N GLN A 185 -8.69 -3.68 -2.47
CA GLN A 185 -9.68 -3.24 -3.43
C GLN A 185 -9.11 -3.32 -4.84
N ALA A 186 -9.89 -3.83 -5.79
CA ALA A 186 -9.46 -3.97 -7.18
C ALA A 186 -10.63 -3.80 -8.15
N ASN A 187 -10.31 -3.49 -9.41
CA ASN A 187 -11.26 -3.56 -10.51
C ASN A 187 -10.80 -4.61 -11.51
N PHE A 188 -11.68 -5.53 -11.82
CA PHE A 188 -11.52 -6.47 -12.91
C PHE A 188 -12.11 -5.87 -14.19
N ALA A 189 -11.47 -6.11 -15.32
CA ALA A 189 -11.95 -5.74 -16.64
C ALA A 189 -11.59 -6.85 -17.62
N GLU A 190 -12.09 -6.75 -18.83
CA GLU A 190 -11.80 -7.71 -19.87
C GLU A 190 -10.29 -7.88 -20.11
N GLY A 191 -9.88 -9.12 -20.25
CA GLY A 191 -8.52 -9.51 -20.60
C GLY A 191 -7.80 -10.30 -19.53
N TYR A 192 -6.98 -11.22 -20.02
CA TYR A 192 -6.03 -11.99 -19.24
C TYR A 192 -4.62 -11.57 -19.66
N TRP A 193 -3.84 -11.16 -18.68
CA TRP A 193 -2.49 -10.65 -18.91
C TRP A 193 -1.46 -11.62 -18.31
N VAL A 194 -0.81 -12.38 -19.18
CA VAL A 194 0.18 -13.41 -18.79
C VAL A 194 1.36 -12.81 -18.05
N ASP A 195 1.81 -11.63 -18.45
CA ASP A 195 2.94 -10.93 -17.84
C ASP A 195 2.71 -10.52 -16.37
N HIS A 196 1.45 -10.49 -15.89
CA HIS A 196 1.17 -10.30 -14.48
C HIS A 196 1.76 -11.40 -13.59
N TRP A 197 1.86 -12.62 -14.13
CA TRP A 197 2.47 -13.74 -13.41
C TRP A 197 3.98 -13.58 -13.26
N ASP A 198 4.67 -13.00 -14.23
CA ASP A 198 6.11 -12.74 -14.15
C ASP A 198 6.39 -11.78 -12.96
N TYR A 199 5.59 -10.73 -12.80
CA TYR A 199 5.75 -9.80 -11.68
C TYR A 199 5.38 -10.40 -10.33
N ASN A 200 4.40 -11.31 -10.29
CA ASN A 200 4.11 -12.08 -9.08
C ASN A 200 5.27 -13.00 -8.71
N LEU A 201 5.92 -13.62 -9.68
CA LEU A 201 7.12 -14.43 -9.46
C LEU A 201 8.30 -13.58 -8.96
N ASP A 202 8.50 -12.38 -9.50
CA ASP A 202 9.52 -11.44 -9.02
C ASP A 202 9.37 -11.14 -7.52
N LEU A 203 8.13 -11.03 -7.01
CA LEU A 203 7.88 -10.85 -5.58
C LEU A 203 8.32 -12.05 -4.75
N LEU A 204 8.04 -13.27 -5.23
CA LEU A 204 8.47 -14.52 -4.56
C LEU A 204 9.99 -14.64 -4.56
N GLU A 205 10.65 -14.37 -5.68
CA GLU A 205 12.11 -14.41 -5.80
C GLU A 205 12.78 -13.38 -4.89
N ALA A 206 12.24 -12.15 -4.83
CA ALA A 206 12.72 -11.13 -3.91
C ALA A 206 12.58 -11.57 -2.45
N TYR A 207 11.43 -12.16 -2.08
CA TYR A 207 11.21 -12.65 -0.72
C TYR A 207 12.16 -13.78 -0.35
N SER A 208 12.30 -14.79 -1.22
CA SER A 208 13.20 -15.91 -1.04
C SER A 208 14.67 -15.49 -0.92
N SER A 209 15.05 -14.43 -1.63
CA SER A 209 16.41 -13.87 -1.55
C SER A 209 16.69 -13.22 -0.19
N VAL A 210 15.68 -12.61 0.44
CA VAL A 210 15.84 -11.90 1.72
C VAL A 210 15.54 -12.80 2.92
N TYR A 211 14.56 -13.70 2.79
CA TYR A 211 14.06 -14.57 3.85
C TYR A 211 14.03 -16.05 3.44
N PRO A 212 15.17 -16.66 3.07
CA PRO A 212 15.22 -18.05 2.62
C PRO A 212 14.74 -19.03 3.70
N ASP A 213 14.89 -18.67 4.96
CA ASP A 213 14.45 -19.45 6.12
C ASP A 213 12.93 -19.44 6.35
N LYS A 214 12.19 -18.57 5.65
CA LYS A 214 10.74 -18.42 5.76
C LYS A 214 9.96 -18.94 4.54
N GLU A 215 10.63 -19.46 3.54
CA GLU A 215 9.99 -19.96 2.31
C GLU A 215 8.96 -21.07 2.59
N GLU A 216 9.29 -22.01 3.44
CA GLU A 216 8.39 -23.12 3.79
C GLU A 216 7.08 -22.57 4.37
N ASN A 217 7.15 -21.59 5.27
CA ASN A 217 5.96 -20.95 5.82
C ASN A 217 5.19 -20.15 4.80
N LEU A 218 5.88 -19.44 3.88
CA LEU A 218 5.25 -18.69 2.80
C LEU A 218 4.42 -19.61 1.91
N PHE A 219 4.99 -20.73 1.46
CA PHE A 219 4.35 -21.61 0.48
C PHE A 219 3.34 -22.58 1.10
N PHE A 220 3.53 -23.02 2.34
CA PHE A 220 2.74 -24.09 2.95
C PHE A 220 2.03 -23.68 4.23
N GLY A 221 2.46 -22.64 4.91
CA GLY A 221 1.85 -22.11 6.14
C GLY A 221 0.86 -20.99 5.93
N THR A 222 1.07 -20.16 4.92
CA THR A 222 0.22 -19.00 4.61
C THR A 222 -0.94 -19.40 3.71
N LYS A 223 -2.14 -18.89 4.02
CA LYS A 223 -3.34 -19.10 3.19
C LYS A 223 -3.64 -17.84 2.42
N TYR A 224 -3.77 -17.96 1.11
CA TYR A 224 -4.16 -16.88 0.20
C TYR A 224 -5.61 -17.09 -0.21
N PRO A 225 -6.54 -16.15 0.08
CA PRO A 225 -7.90 -16.21 -0.42
C PRO A 225 -7.92 -15.89 -1.92
N TYR A 226 -8.86 -16.45 -2.64
CA TYR A 226 -9.17 -16.00 -3.99
C TYR A 226 -10.04 -14.75 -3.93
N PHE A 227 -9.80 -13.82 -4.84
CA PHE A 227 -10.68 -12.67 -5.00
C PHE A 227 -11.98 -13.10 -5.67
N TYR A 228 -13.09 -12.67 -5.11
CA TYR A 228 -14.39 -12.90 -5.72
C TYR A 228 -14.92 -11.61 -6.36
N SER A 229 -15.04 -11.59 -7.67
CA SER A 229 -15.69 -10.51 -8.40
C SER A 229 -16.87 -11.09 -9.19
N PRO A 230 -18.11 -10.78 -8.81
CA PRO A 230 -19.29 -11.20 -9.57
C PRO A 230 -19.39 -10.32 -10.83
N ILE A 231 -18.69 -10.71 -11.89
CA ILE A 231 -18.74 -9.99 -13.17
C ILE A 231 -19.89 -10.47 -14.07
N TYR A 232 -20.63 -11.48 -13.66
CA TYR A 232 -21.71 -12.08 -14.44
C TYR A 232 -23.03 -12.10 -13.68
#